data_2bdc8cb62a75c276abd6e735e9d4ec52
#
_entry.id   2bdc8cb62a75c276abd6e735e9d4ec52
#
_cell.length_a   1.000
_cell.length_b   1.000
_cell.length_c   1.000
_cell.angle_alpha   90.00
_cell.angle_beta   90.00
_cell.angle_gamma   90.00
#
_symmetry.space_group_name_H-M   'P 1'
#
loop_
_entity.id
_entity.type
_entity.pdbx_description
1 polymer ?
#
loop_
_entity_poly.entity_id
_entity_poly.type
_entity_poly.pdbx_seq_one_letter_code
_entity_poly.pdbx_strand_id
1 'polypeptide(L)'
;MISKRQAMRVVGATVLTGAAGLGRIPLASAQAKMILKASDVHPEGYPTVAAVEEMGKELDGATSGRLSVQMYASMQLGGEKEAIEQAQVGAIALARVSVGALGPVIPELNVFNLPFLFRDTAQMRKVIDGEIGQELLDKVTNNPTANLVGLCWMDAGARNMYNTKKPIKEIGDLKGMKVRVMGNPMFVDMMNALGGNGIAMGYDQVFTALQTGVVDGAENNPPSFVFDNHYQVAKYYTLTEHLIVPEMVVFSKPIWNKLSKEDQALVLKLGREAQMNERKLWDEYEAKALAKMKEAGIQVVPVADKKPFQDAVKPVWEKYAPKFADMIKRIQAVP
;
A
#
# COMPACT_ATOMS: atom_id res chain seq x y z
N MET A 1 -81.46 1.58 -10.03
CA MET A 1 -82.53 2.09 -10.97
C MET A 1 -81.82 3.10 -11.89
N ILE A 2 -82.01 2.86 -13.19
CA ILE A 2 -81.96 3.79 -14.33
C ILE A 2 -80.55 4.44 -14.65
N SER A 3 -79.80 4.06 -15.64
CA SER A 3 -79.95 3.93 -17.09
C SER A 3 -80.03 5.26 -17.86
N LYS A 4 -79.09 5.38 -18.81
CA LYS A 4 -79.15 5.89 -20.21
C LYS A 4 -77.98 6.83 -20.53
N ARG A 5 -77.02 6.44 -21.35
CA ARG A 5 -77.04 6.32 -22.85
C ARG A 5 -77.19 7.67 -23.57
N GLN A 6 -76.09 7.94 -24.31
CA GLN A 6 -76.02 8.56 -25.67
C GLN A 6 -76.20 10.07 -25.81
N ALA A 7 -75.20 10.71 -26.37
CA ALA A 7 -75.31 11.27 -27.73
C ALA A 7 -73.93 11.71 -28.30
N MET A 8 -73.66 11.17 -29.45
CA MET A 8 -72.65 11.55 -30.41
C MET A 8 -72.90 12.95 -31.01
N ARG A 9 -71.85 13.74 -31.26
CA ARG A 9 -71.82 14.55 -32.49
C ARG A 9 -70.35 14.85 -32.85
N VAL A 10 -70.02 14.50 -34.11
CA VAL A 10 -68.83 14.73 -34.88
C VAL A 10 -68.85 16.15 -35.42
N VAL A 11 -67.72 16.89 -35.37
CA VAL A 11 -67.41 17.93 -36.38
C VAL A 11 -65.87 18.11 -36.43
N GLY A 12 -65.31 17.89 -37.62
CA GLY A 12 -64.38 18.77 -38.30
C GLY A 12 -62.90 18.54 -38.08
N ALA A 13 -62.29 17.86 -39.03
CA ALA A 13 -60.84 17.82 -39.28
C ALA A 13 -60.27 19.19 -39.66
N THR A 14 -59.11 19.52 -39.07
CA THR A 14 -58.17 20.42 -39.73
C THR A 14 -56.77 19.89 -39.51
N VAL A 15 -56.17 19.38 -40.55
CA VAL A 15 -54.76 18.94 -40.63
C VAL A 15 -53.87 20.18 -40.69
N LEU A 16 -53.03 20.37 -39.71
CA LEU A 16 -51.86 21.27 -39.79
C LEU A 16 -50.62 20.42 -39.58
N THR A 17 -49.99 20.08 -40.73
CA THR A 17 -48.66 19.54 -40.81
C THR A 17 -47.63 20.61 -40.41
N GLY A 18 -47.21 20.57 -39.16
CA GLY A 18 -46.02 21.30 -38.67
C GLY A 18 -44.93 20.30 -38.38
N ALA A 19 -43.98 20.17 -39.33
CA ALA A 19 -42.73 19.42 -39.11
C ALA A 19 -41.87 20.21 -38.15
N ALA A 20 -42.01 19.99 -36.85
CA ALA A 20 -41.04 20.42 -35.84
C ALA A 20 -40.03 19.28 -35.67
N GLY A 21 -38.84 19.49 -36.22
CA GLY A 21 -37.64 18.66 -35.97
C GLY A 21 -37.34 18.67 -34.46
N LEU A 22 -37.80 17.66 -33.77
CA LEU A 22 -37.33 17.36 -32.41
C LEU A 22 -35.88 16.89 -32.55
N GLY A 23 -34.93 17.83 -32.47
CA GLY A 23 -33.55 17.54 -32.24
C GLY A 23 -33.48 16.62 -31.01
N ARG A 24 -33.05 15.39 -31.22
CA ARG A 24 -32.66 14.50 -30.13
C ARG A 24 -31.51 15.20 -29.40
N ILE A 25 -31.80 15.88 -28.30
CA ILE A 25 -30.83 16.27 -27.32
C ILE A 25 -30.31 14.91 -26.80
N PRO A 26 -29.03 14.59 -27.02
CA PRO A 26 -28.49 13.39 -26.36
C PRO A 26 -28.66 13.64 -24.87
N LEU A 27 -29.52 12.87 -24.21
CA LEU A 27 -29.50 12.73 -22.79
C LEU A 27 -28.10 12.21 -22.45
N ALA A 28 -27.20 13.12 -22.08
CA ALA A 28 -25.96 12.73 -21.43
C ALA A 28 -26.39 11.85 -20.25
N SER A 29 -26.19 10.55 -20.40
CA SER A 29 -26.41 9.60 -19.32
C SER A 29 -25.54 10.09 -18.16
N ALA A 30 -26.16 10.70 -17.17
CA ALA A 30 -25.47 11.09 -15.95
C ALA A 30 -24.91 9.80 -15.36
N GLN A 31 -23.62 9.56 -15.57
CA GLN A 31 -22.95 8.38 -15.07
C GLN A 31 -23.03 8.44 -13.55
N ALA A 32 -23.51 7.35 -12.92
CA ALA A 32 -23.79 7.31 -11.48
C ALA A 32 -22.52 7.68 -10.70
N LYS A 33 -22.65 8.49 -9.67
CA LYS A 33 -21.56 8.79 -8.72
C LYS A 33 -21.04 7.50 -8.09
N MET A 34 -19.71 7.37 -8.06
CA MET A 34 -19.05 6.21 -7.48
C MET A 34 -18.05 6.68 -6.40
N ILE A 35 -18.22 6.20 -5.19
CA ILE A 35 -17.30 6.42 -4.09
C ILE A 35 -16.31 5.24 -4.06
N LEU A 36 -15.03 5.52 -4.27
CA LEU A 36 -13.94 4.58 -4.21
C LEU A 36 -13.41 4.53 -2.78
N LYS A 37 -13.79 3.51 -2.03
CA LYS A 37 -13.27 3.31 -0.67
C LYS A 37 -11.80 2.92 -0.74
N ALA A 38 -10.94 3.62 0.01
CA ALA A 38 -9.52 3.35 0.15
C ALA A 38 -9.18 2.99 1.59
N SER A 39 -8.28 2.03 1.80
CA SER A 39 -7.83 1.60 3.13
C SER A 39 -6.32 1.79 3.27
N ASP A 40 -5.92 2.28 4.45
CA ASP A 40 -4.52 2.33 4.88
C ASP A 40 -4.44 2.01 6.38
N VAL A 41 -3.39 1.31 6.80
CA VAL A 41 -3.17 0.98 8.22
C VAL A 41 -2.64 2.18 9.01
N HIS A 42 -2.00 3.13 8.35
CA HIS A 42 -1.41 4.30 8.99
C HIS A 42 -2.44 5.41 9.31
N PRO A 43 -2.11 6.32 10.24
CA PRO A 43 -3.01 7.39 10.66
C PRO A 43 -3.16 8.49 9.62
N GLU A 44 -4.19 9.34 9.80
CA GLU A 44 -4.37 10.55 9.01
C GLU A 44 -3.09 11.41 9.00
N GLY A 45 -2.77 11.99 7.85
CA GLY A 45 -1.56 12.79 7.65
C GLY A 45 -0.27 11.99 7.45
N TYR A 46 -0.30 10.65 7.55
CA TYR A 46 0.83 9.83 7.13
C TYR A 46 1.04 9.96 5.62
N PRO A 47 2.29 9.95 5.10
CA PRO A 47 2.58 10.25 3.69
C PRO A 47 1.75 9.47 2.68
N THR A 48 1.59 8.16 2.87
CA THR A 48 0.80 7.31 1.96
C THR A 48 -0.69 7.64 2.01
N VAL A 49 -1.24 7.91 3.20
CA VAL A 49 -2.63 8.35 3.39
C VAL A 49 -2.86 9.69 2.70
N ALA A 50 -2.02 10.68 2.98
CA ALA A 50 -2.14 12.03 2.44
C ALA A 50 -2.04 12.05 0.90
N ALA A 51 -1.15 11.25 0.33
CA ALA A 51 -0.99 11.15 -1.13
C ALA A 51 -2.22 10.53 -1.81
N VAL A 52 -2.83 9.49 -1.23
CA VAL A 52 -4.05 8.89 -1.76
C VAL A 52 -5.26 9.81 -1.58
N GLU A 53 -5.34 10.57 -0.50
CA GLU A 53 -6.38 11.58 -0.30
C GLU A 53 -6.27 12.72 -1.32
N GLU A 54 -5.05 13.19 -1.61
CA GLU A 54 -4.83 14.22 -2.62
C GLU A 54 -5.19 13.70 -4.02
N MET A 55 -4.74 12.48 -4.37
CA MET A 55 -5.17 11.79 -5.60
C MET A 55 -6.71 11.74 -5.70
N GLY A 56 -7.39 11.49 -4.59
CA GLY A 56 -8.85 11.46 -4.53
C GLY A 56 -9.50 12.81 -4.81
N LYS A 57 -8.94 13.91 -4.30
CA LYS A 57 -9.42 15.28 -4.58
C LYS A 57 -9.23 15.66 -6.05
N GLU A 58 -8.08 15.31 -6.62
CA GLU A 58 -7.79 15.55 -8.04
C GLU A 58 -8.73 14.73 -8.94
N LEU A 59 -9.02 13.48 -8.58
CA LEU A 59 -9.96 12.61 -9.29
C LEU A 59 -11.39 13.17 -9.23
N ASP A 60 -11.83 13.64 -8.05
CA ASP A 60 -13.14 14.27 -7.87
C ASP A 60 -13.29 15.52 -8.74
N GLY A 61 -12.29 16.40 -8.73
CA GLY A 61 -12.24 17.61 -9.56
C GLY A 61 -12.27 17.29 -11.05
N ALA A 62 -11.40 16.39 -11.51
CA ALA A 62 -11.27 16.01 -12.91
C ALA A 62 -12.52 15.30 -13.46
N THR A 63 -13.30 14.64 -12.61
CA THR A 63 -14.54 13.94 -12.98
C THR A 63 -15.82 14.72 -12.62
N SER A 64 -15.69 15.98 -12.19
CA SER A 64 -16.82 16.82 -11.75
C SER A 64 -17.69 16.13 -10.68
N GLY A 65 -17.05 15.50 -9.70
CA GLY A 65 -17.70 14.82 -8.58
C GLY A 65 -18.30 13.46 -8.91
N ARG A 66 -17.99 12.88 -10.06
CA ARG A 66 -18.50 11.57 -10.47
C ARG A 66 -17.74 10.41 -9.81
N LEU A 67 -16.42 10.54 -9.69
CA LEU A 67 -15.57 9.62 -8.96
C LEU A 67 -14.95 10.36 -7.77
N SER A 68 -15.07 9.81 -6.57
CA SER A 68 -14.43 10.35 -5.37
C SER A 68 -13.78 9.23 -4.58
N VAL A 69 -12.70 9.54 -3.84
CA VAL A 69 -12.06 8.60 -2.92
C VAL A 69 -12.50 8.91 -1.50
N GLN A 70 -12.89 7.87 -0.76
CA GLN A 70 -13.11 7.94 0.67
C GLN A 70 -12.05 7.11 1.38
N MET A 71 -11.13 7.78 2.06
CA MET A 71 -10.06 7.14 2.84
C MET A 71 -10.56 6.64 4.18
N TYR A 72 -10.16 5.43 4.53
CA TYR A 72 -10.29 4.79 5.83
C TYR A 72 -8.89 4.51 6.36
N ALA A 73 -8.34 5.48 7.07
CA ALA A 73 -7.03 5.43 7.71
C ALA A 73 -7.06 4.65 9.04
N SER A 74 -5.90 4.46 9.66
CA SER A 74 -5.78 3.89 11.02
C SER A 74 -6.45 2.52 11.19
N MET A 75 -6.33 1.66 10.19
CA MET A 75 -6.88 0.28 10.24
C MET A 75 -8.41 0.20 10.44
N GLN A 76 -9.17 1.25 10.10
CA GLN A 76 -10.64 1.25 10.25
C GLN A 76 -11.32 0.10 9.52
N LEU A 77 -10.72 -0.43 8.47
CA LEU A 77 -11.22 -1.57 7.68
C LEU A 77 -10.40 -2.86 7.91
N GLY A 78 -9.61 -2.92 8.97
CA GLY A 78 -8.71 -4.01 9.29
C GLY A 78 -7.26 -3.77 8.89
N GLY A 79 -6.40 -4.78 9.06
CA GLY A 79 -5.00 -4.76 8.69
C GLY A 79 -4.78 -4.92 7.17
N GLU A 80 -3.52 -5.00 6.76
CA GLU A 80 -3.17 -5.11 5.33
C GLU A 80 -3.71 -6.38 4.67
N LYS A 81 -3.72 -7.51 5.40
CA LYS A 81 -4.27 -8.76 4.88
C LYS A 81 -5.75 -8.63 4.57
N GLU A 82 -6.53 -8.09 5.51
CA GLU A 82 -7.96 -7.85 5.35
C GLU A 82 -8.24 -6.83 4.23
N ALA A 83 -7.41 -5.79 4.11
CA ALA A 83 -7.54 -4.80 3.03
C ALA A 83 -7.28 -5.43 1.65
N ILE A 84 -6.26 -6.30 1.52
CA ILE A 84 -6.00 -7.06 0.29
C ILE A 84 -7.21 -7.92 -0.05
N GLU A 85 -7.72 -8.73 0.89
CA GLU A 85 -8.87 -9.62 0.68
C GLU A 85 -10.13 -8.83 0.28
N GLN A 86 -10.40 -7.69 0.92
CA GLN A 86 -11.52 -6.80 0.58
C GLN A 86 -11.39 -6.20 -0.83
N ALA A 87 -10.18 -5.80 -1.24
CA ALA A 87 -9.93 -5.33 -2.59
C ALA A 87 -10.12 -6.44 -3.63
N GLN A 88 -9.67 -7.67 -3.35
CA GLN A 88 -9.83 -8.83 -4.23
C GLN A 88 -11.29 -9.16 -4.56
N VAL A 89 -12.19 -8.97 -3.59
CA VAL A 89 -13.63 -9.24 -3.77
C VAL A 89 -14.44 -8.00 -4.15
N GLY A 90 -13.83 -6.82 -4.23
CA GLY A 90 -14.51 -5.57 -4.62
C GLY A 90 -15.30 -4.91 -3.49
N ALA A 91 -15.01 -5.21 -2.23
CA ALA A 91 -15.62 -4.54 -1.09
C ALA A 91 -15.03 -3.13 -0.87
N ILE A 92 -13.74 -2.96 -1.19
CA ILE A 92 -13.06 -1.65 -1.28
C ILE A 92 -12.42 -1.49 -2.66
N ALA A 93 -12.19 -0.24 -3.06
CA ALA A 93 -11.60 0.07 -4.36
C ALA A 93 -10.07 0.11 -4.32
N LEU A 94 -9.49 0.69 -3.29
CA LEU A 94 -8.05 0.88 -3.14
C LEU A 94 -7.58 0.34 -1.78
N ALA A 95 -6.37 -0.22 -1.78
CA ALA A 95 -5.64 -0.53 -0.56
C ALA A 95 -4.19 -0.12 -0.73
N ARG A 96 -3.64 0.65 0.21
CA ARG A 96 -2.20 0.81 0.33
C ARG A 96 -1.67 -0.33 1.22
N VAL A 97 -0.73 -1.06 0.70
CA VAL A 97 -0.20 -2.26 1.35
C VAL A 97 1.31 -2.40 1.13
N SER A 98 1.98 -2.97 2.11
CA SER A 98 3.39 -3.34 1.99
C SER A 98 3.59 -4.47 0.98
N VAL A 99 4.64 -4.39 0.18
CA VAL A 99 5.08 -5.50 -0.68
C VAL A 99 5.38 -6.75 0.14
N GLY A 100 5.75 -6.58 1.41
CA GLY A 100 5.88 -7.69 2.35
C GLY A 100 4.59 -8.47 2.54
N ALA A 101 3.46 -7.78 2.70
CA ALA A 101 2.14 -8.39 2.86
C ALA A 101 1.57 -8.91 1.52
N LEU A 102 1.96 -8.32 0.39
CA LEU A 102 1.55 -8.77 -0.94
C LEU A 102 2.30 -10.01 -1.43
N GLY A 103 3.53 -10.25 -0.96
CA GLY A 103 4.37 -11.35 -1.42
C GLY A 103 3.73 -12.74 -1.39
N PRO A 104 2.93 -13.11 -0.38
CA PRO A 104 2.16 -14.37 -0.37
C PRO A 104 1.08 -14.44 -1.46
N VAL A 105 0.54 -13.31 -1.90
CA VAL A 105 -0.52 -13.23 -2.94
C VAL A 105 0.10 -13.13 -4.33
N ILE A 106 1.18 -12.37 -4.47
CA ILE A 106 1.91 -12.12 -5.72
C ILE A 106 3.37 -12.55 -5.50
N PRO A 107 3.72 -13.82 -5.76
CA PRO A 107 5.04 -14.35 -5.44
C PRO A 107 6.22 -13.59 -6.08
N GLU A 108 6.01 -12.97 -7.23
CA GLU A 108 7.02 -12.19 -7.96
C GLU A 108 7.51 -10.99 -7.17
N LEU A 109 6.64 -10.39 -6.34
CA LEU A 109 6.98 -9.25 -5.49
C LEU A 109 7.97 -9.61 -4.38
N ASN A 110 8.12 -10.90 -4.05
CA ASN A 110 9.07 -11.32 -3.02
C ASN A 110 10.53 -11.01 -3.35
N VAL A 111 10.85 -10.67 -4.59
CA VAL A 111 12.19 -10.19 -4.92
C VAL A 111 12.56 -8.95 -4.07
N PHE A 112 11.62 -8.03 -3.85
CA PHE A 112 11.85 -6.82 -3.03
C PHE A 112 11.88 -7.11 -1.52
N ASN A 113 11.48 -8.29 -1.10
CA ASN A 113 11.50 -8.74 0.29
C ASN A 113 12.83 -9.42 0.68
N LEU A 114 13.77 -9.57 -0.25
CA LEU A 114 15.09 -10.11 0.05
C LEU A 114 15.88 -9.14 0.94
N PRO A 115 16.43 -9.59 2.07
CA PRO A 115 17.17 -8.72 2.97
C PRO A 115 18.44 -8.18 2.30
N PHE A 116 18.73 -6.90 2.52
CA PHE A 116 19.88 -6.20 1.95
C PHE A 116 19.94 -6.23 0.41
N LEU A 117 18.80 -6.33 -0.27
CA LEU A 117 18.74 -6.31 -1.74
C LEU A 117 19.18 -4.94 -2.29
N PHE A 118 18.63 -3.87 -1.77
CA PHE A 118 18.94 -2.50 -2.17
C PHE A 118 20.12 -1.94 -1.37
N ARG A 119 20.97 -1.17 -2.03
CA ARG A 119 22.09 -0.46 -1.38
C ARG A 119 21.56 0.67 -0.48
N ASP A 120 20.55 1.38 -0.97
CA ASP A 120 19.93 2.53 -0.33
C ASP A 120 18.54 2.81 -0.93
N THR A 121 17.84 3.75 -0.32
CA THR A 121 16.51 4.19 -0.76
C THR A 121 16.55 4.85 -2.15
N ALA A 122 17.64 5.52 -2.50
CA ALA A 122 17.77 6.17 -3.80
C ALA A 122 17.82 5.15 -4.94
N GLN A 123 18.53 4.02 -4.76
CA GLN A 123 18.49 2.92 -5.71
C GLN A 123 17.09 2.28 -5.79
N MET A 124 16.46 2.02 -4.65
CA MET A 124 15.11 1.47 -4.62
C MET A 124 14.14 2.35 -5.41
N ARG A 125 14.16 3.68 -5.18
CA ARG A 125 13.34 4.65 -5.92
C ARG A 125 13.56 4.55 -7.43
N LYS A 126 14.82 4.48 -7.90
CA LYS A 126 15.12 4.31 -9.33
C LYS A 126 14.58 3.00 -9.90
N VAL A 127 14.63 1.93 -9.12
CA VAL A 127 14.11 0.62 -9.53
C VAL A 127 12.59 0.66 -9.70
N ILE A 128 11.86 1.21 -8.72
CA ILE A 128 10.39 1.26 -8.79
C ILE A 128 9.86 2.30 -9.79
N ASP A 129 10.64 3.33 -10.11
CA ASP A 129 10.29 4.35 -11.12
C ASP A 129 10.57 3.87 -12.55
N GLY A 130 11.44 2.87 -12.70
CA GLY A 130 11.90 2.35 -13.98
C GLY A 130 11.10 1.16 -14.51
N GLU A 131 11.68 0.49 -15.51
CA GLU A 131 11.08 -0.66 -16.17
C GLU A 131 10.76 -1.82 -15.23
N ILE A 132 11.62 -2.06 -14.22
CA ILE A 132 11.42 -3.13 -13.23
C ILE A 132 10.17 -2.86 -12.40
N GLY A 133 10.00 -1.61 -11.95
CA GLY A 133 8.80 -1.22 -11.20
C GLY A 133 7.53 -1.39 -12.03
N GLN A 134 7.55 -0.97 -13.30
CA GLN A 134 6.39 -1.16 -14.19
C GLN A 134 6.11 -2.65 -14.45
N GLU A 135 7.14 -3.46 -14.69
CA GLU A 135 6.99 -4.90 -14.87
C GLU A 135 6.30 -5.55 -13.66
N LEU A 136 6.68 -5.17 -12.44
CA LEU A 136 6.08 -5.73 -11.24
C LEU A 136 4.64 -5.23 -10.99
N LEU A 137 4.30 -3.98 -11.33
CA LEU A 137 2.90 -3.52 -11.35
C LEU A 137 2.07 -4.34 -12.35
N ASP A 138 2.65 -4.63 -13.52
CA ASP A 138 2.00 -5.46 -14.53
C ASP A 138 1.82 -6.93 -14.07
N LYS A 139 2.77 -7.48 -13.30
CA LYS A 139 2.62 -8.81 -12.67
C LYS A 139 1.43 -8.86 -11.72
N VAL A 140 1.21 -7.81 -10.92
CA VAL A 140 0.01 -7.72 -10.07
C VAL A 140 -1.26 -7.68 -10.92
N THR A 141 -1.29 -6.79 -11.93
CA THR A 141 -2.45 -6.55 -12.79
C THR A 141 -2.83 -7.79 -13.61
N ASN A 142 -1.83 -8.52 -14.09
CA ASN A 142 -2.01 -9.69 -14.94
C ASN A 142 -2.06 -11.02 -14.17
N ASN A 143 -1.92 -10.99 -12.83
CA ASN A 143 -2.08 -12.20 -12.03
C ASN A 143 -3.53 -12.73 -12.13
N PRO A 144 -3.74 -14.00 -12.53
CA PRO A 144 -5.07 -14.50 -12.84
C PRO A 144 -5.95 -14.70 -11.60
N THR A 145 -5.37 -14.79 -10.42
CA THR A 145 -6.07 -15.11 -9.17
C THR A 145 -6.12 -13.99 -8.18
N ALA A 146 -5.23 -12.99 -8.30
CA ALA A 146 -5.13 -11.90 -7.33
C ALA A 146 -6.32 -10.94 -7.37
N ASN A 147 -7.00 -10.79 -8.51
CA ASN A 147 -8.10 -9.83 -8.69
C ASN A 147 -7.73 -8.39 -8.32
N LEU A 148 -6.48 -8.00 -8.53
CA LEU A 148 -5.93 -6.69 -8.23
C LEU A 148 -5.36 -6.04 -9.50
N VAL A 149 -5.22 -4.72 -9.45
CA VAL A 149 -4.46 -3.90 -10.39
C VAL A 149 -3.38 -3.19 -9.60
N GLY A 150 -2.11 -3.33 -10.01
CA GLY A 150 -1.01 -2.55 -9.45
C GLY A 150 -1.11 -1.11 -9.94
N LEU A 151 -1.41 -0.16 -9.04
CA LEU A 151 -1.66 1.22 -9.43
C LEU A 151 -0.39 2.06 -9.44
N CYS A 152 0.30 2.14 -8.32
CA CYS A 152 1.53 2.91 -8.15
C CYS A 152 2.32 2.41 -6.94
N TRP A 153 3.60 2.80 -6.91
CA TRP A 153 4.49 2.55 -5.78
C TRP A 153 4.42 3.69 -4.77
N MET A 154 4.74 3.38 -3.53
CA MET A 154 4.94 4.34 -2.45
C MET A 154 6.27 4.05 -1.75
N ASP A 155 6.87 5.06 -1.14
CA ASP A 155 8.08 4.91 -0.34
C ASP A 155 7.75 4.36 1.06
N ALA A 156 8.72 3.73 1.68
CA ALA A 156 8.63 3.31 3.08
C ALA A 156 10.01 3.34 3.76
N GLY A 157 11.01 3.94 3.12
CA GLY A 157 12.36 4.06 3.66
C GLY A 157 12.99 2.73 4.04
N ALA A 158 14.02 2.80 4.90
CA ALA A 158 14.72 1.63 5.40
C ALA A 158 14.08 1.12 6.71
N ARG A 159 13.97 -0.20 6.82
CA ARG A 159 13.44 -0.87 8.00
C ARG A 159 14.55 -1.23 8.97
N ASN A 160 14.28 -1.01 10.25
CA ASN A 160 15.22 -1.09 11.36
C ASN A 160 14.61 -1.89 12.51
N MET A 161 15.46 -2.52 13.33
CA MET A 161 15.02 -3.25 14.52
C MET A 161 14.69 -2.30 15.66
N TYR A 162 13.60 -2.57 16.38
CA TYR A 162 13.33 -1.90 17.65
C TYR A 162 12.77 -2.88 18.67
N ASN A 163 13.06 -2.62 19.95
CA ASN A 163 12.67 -3.54 21.00
C ASN A 163 12.49 -2.87 22.38
N THR A 164 11.92 -3.64 23.31
CA THR A 164 11.60 -3.20 24.67
C THR A 164 12.69 -3.55 25.68
N LYS A 165 13.74 -4.32 25.31
CA LYS A 165 14.65 -4.98 26.25
C LYS A 165 16.01 -4.32 26.38
N LYS A 166 16.75 -4.19 25.27
CA LYS A 166 18.14 -3.76 25.27
C LYS A 166 18.59 -3.21 23.92
N PRO A 167 19.67 -2.40 23.88
CA PRO A 167 20.31 -2.05 22.63
C PRO A 167 20.78 -3.30 21.87
N ILE A 168 20.53 -3.33 20.55
CA ILE A 168 21.14 -4.33 19.66
C ILE A 168 22.35 -3.66 19.02
N LYS A 169 23.56 -4.04 19.44
CA LYS A 169 24.82 -3.50 18.92
C LYS A 169 25.48 -4.44 17.94
N GLU A 170 25.25 -5.72 18.10
CA GLU A 170 25.78 -6.78 17.26
C GLU A 170 24.70 -7.88 17.06
N ILE A 171 24.93 -8.74 16.07
CA ILE A 171 23.96 -9.79 15.71
C ILE A 171 23.64 -10.73 16.86
N GLY A 172 24.61 -11.01 17.74
CA GLY A 172 24.42 -11.86 18.92
C GLY A 172 23.39 -11.32 19.91
N ASP A 173 23.12 -10.03 19.88
CA ASP A 173 22.11 -9.40 20.74
C ASP A 173 20.67 -9.80 20.39
N LEU A 174 20.41 -10.27 19.17
CA LEU A 174 19.11 -10.77 18.74
C LEU A 174 18.79 -12.17 19.29
N LYS A 175 19.79 -12.88 19.79
CA LYS A 175 19.61 -14.28 20.24
C LYS A 175 18.48 -14.42 21.25
N GLY A 176 17.47 -15.22 20.86
CA GLY A 176 16.32 -15.55 21.68
C GLY A 176 15.25 -14.46 21.79
N MET A 177 15.46 -13.27 21.17
CA MET A 177 14.43 -12.25 21.11
C MET A 177 13.25 -12.69 20.24
N LYS A 178 12.04 -12.58 20.73
CA LYS A 178 10.81 -12.72 19.96
C LYS A 178 10.56 -11.42 19.21
N VAL A 179 10.76 -11.45 17.91
CA VAL A 179 10.64 -10.25 17.05
C VAL A 179 9.47 -10.43 16.09
N ARG A 180 8.51 -9.52 16.18
CA ARG A 180 7.40 -9.51 15.22
C ARG A 180 7.91 -9.15 13.83
N VAL A 181 7.44 -9.87 12.84
CA VAL A 181 7.63 -9.60 11.40
C VAL A 181 6.27 -9.59 10.68
N MET A 182 6.23 -9.04 9.45
CA MET A 182 5.03 -9.14 8.61
C MET A 182 4.69 -10.59 8.28
N GLY A 183 3.43 -10.85 7.91
CA GLY A 183 2.89 -12.18 7.59
C GLY A 183 3.45 -12.76 6.29
N ASN A 184 4.77 -12.89 6.19
CA ASN A 184 5.49 -13.45 5.05
C ASN A 184 6.53 -14.47 5.55
N PRO A 185 6.53 -15.72 5.05
CA PRO A 185 7.50 -16.75 5.48
C PRO A 185 8.95 -16.32 5.31
N MET A 186 9.28 -15.52 4.29
CA MET A 186 10.64 -15.02 4.07
C MET A 186 11.13 -14.15 5.24
N PHE A 187 10.26 -13.35 5.84
CA PHE A 187 10.62 -12.50 6.98
C PHE A 187 10.78 -13.31 8.27
N VAL A 188 10.02 -14.39 8.44
CA VAL A 188 10.23 -15.33 9.53
C VAL A 188 11.59 -16.01 9.38
N ASP A 189 11.90 -16.52 8.20
CA ASP A 189 13.20 -17.14 7.92
C ASP A 189 14.34 -16.13 8.09
N MET A 190 14.19 -14.90 7.64
CA MET A 190 15.17 -13.82 7.83
C MET A 190 15.43 -13.56 9.31
N MET A 191 14.39 -13.39 10.12
CA MET A 191 14.55 -13.11 11.54
C MET A 191 15.20 -14.27 12.28
N ASN A 192 14.83 -15.50 11.93
CA ASN A 192 15.44 -16.71 12.49
C ASN A 192 16.92 -16.83 12.09
N ALA A 193 17.25 -16.51 10.84
CA ALA A 193 18.65 -16.49 10.35
C ALA A 193 19.50 -15.42 11.07
N LEU A 194 18.90 -14.28 11.42
CA LEU A 194 19.53 -13.23 12.23
C LEU A 194 19.70 -13.62 13.71
N GLY A 195 19.22 -14.81 14.12
CA GLY A 195 19.37 -15.32 15.50
C GLY A 195 18.23 -14.96 16.44
N GLY A 196 17.25 -14.20 15.99
CA GLY A 196 16.00 -13.95 16.70
C GLY A 196 15.01 -15.10 16.55
N ASN A 197 13.80 -14.88 17.05
CA ASN A 197 12.64 -15.75 16.84
C ASN A 197 11.56 -14.93 16.12
N GLY A 198 11.39 -15.15 14.81
CA GLY A 198 10.45 -14.43 13.97
C GLY A 198 9.00 -14.83 14.24
N ILE A 199 8.18 -13.88 14.67
CA ILE A 199 6.75 -14.07 14.94
C ILE A 199 5.94 -13.32 13.89
N ALA A 200 5.35 -14.06 12.95
CA ALA A 200 4.45 -13.45 11.95
C ALA A 200 3.15 -12.96 12.62
N MET A 201 2.84 -11.67 12.43
CA MET A 201 1.69 -11.05 13.10
C MET A 201 1.18 -9.85 12.30
N GLY A 202 -0.14 -9.62 12.29
CA GLY A 202 -0.75 -8.42 11.71
C GLY A 202 -0.22 -7.12 12.32
N TYR A 203 -0.23 -6.03 11.56
CA TYR A 203 0.30 -4.75 12.03
C TYR A 203 -0.53 -4.15 13.16
N ASP A 204 -1.84 -4.36 13.12
CA ASP A 204 -2.83 -3.97 14.13
C ASP A 204 -2.53 -4.52 15.55
N GLN A 205 -1.79 -5.61 15.65
CA GLN A 205 -1.50 -6.29 16.91
C GLN A 205 -0.16 -5.85 17.52
N VAL A 206 0.71 -5.16 16.78
CA VAL A 206 2.11 -4.93 17.16
C VAL A 206 2.25 -4.12 18.44
N PHE A 207 1.54 -3.00 18.55
CA PHE A 207 1.61 -2.15 19.74
C PHE A 207 1.27 -2.93 21.01
N THR A 208 0.13 -3.63 21.00
CA THR A 208 -0.32 -4.43 22.13
C THR A 208 0.62 -5.60 22.44
N ALA A 209 1.15 -6.26 21.42
CA ALA A 209 2.10 -7.36 21.59
C ALA A 209 3.43 -6.91 22.22
N LEU A 210 3.93 -5.72 21.86
CA LEU A 210 5.09 -5.09 22.50
C LEU A 210 4.78 -4.69 23.96
N GLN A 211 3.64 -4.04 24.18
CA GLN A 211 3.22 -3.58 25.49
C GLN A 211 3.05 -4.71 26.50
N THR A 212 2.47 -5.83 26.07
CA THR A 212 2.21 -6.99 26.91
C THR A 212 3.38 -7.99 26.99
N GLY A 213 4.43 -7.80 26.17
CA GLY A 213 5.59 -8.69 26.13
C GLY A 213 5.34 -10.00 25.39
N VAL A 214 4.28 -10.11 24.59
CA VAL A 214 4.08 -11.23 23.66
C VAL A 214 5.24 -11.32 22.68
N VAL A 215 5.71 -10.16 22.21
CA VAL A 215 6.98 -10.01 21.49
C VAL A 215 7.92 -9.04 22.23
N ASP A 216 9.22 -9.24 22.06
CA ASP A 216 10.25 -8.39 22.65
C ASP A 216 10.58 -7.20 21.77
N GLY A 217 10.35 -7.33 20.48
CA GLY A 217 10.64 -6.31 19.47
C GLY A 217 9.86 -6.50 18.18
N ALA A 218 10.06 -5.56 17.27
CA ALA A 218 9.59 -5.61 15.90
C ALA A 218 10.59 -4.87 14.99
N GLU A 219 10.27 -4.75 13.71
CA GLU A 219 11.09 -4.04 12.75
C GLU A 219 10.22 -3.15 11.87
N ASN A 220 10.65 -1.92 11.62
CA ASN A 220 9.99 -0.98 10.71
C ASN A 220 10.85 0.27 10.49
N ASN A 221 10.36 1.20 9.67
CA ASN A 221 10.92 2.51 9.40
C ASN A 221 10.66 3.50 10.56
N PRO A 222 11.42 4.62 10.65
CA PRO A 222 11.22 5.63 11.69
C PRO A 222 9.81 6.25 11.73
N PRO A 223 9.19 6.63 10.60
CA PRO A 223 7.81 7.15 10.58
C PRO A 223 6.80 6.19 11.24
N SER A 224 6.75 4.92 10.84
CA SER A 224 5.83 3.95 11.45
C SER A 224 6.11 3.73 12.92
N PHE A 225 7.39 3.66 13.34
CA PHE A 225 7.76 3.52 14.74
C PHE A 225 7.24 4.66 15.61
N VAL A 226 7.25 5.91 15.08
CA VAL A 226 6.84 7.10 15.82
C VAL A 226 5.33 7.34 15.72
N PHE A 227 4.79 7.37 14.51
CA PHE A 227 3.41 7.85 14.31
C PHE A 227 2.35 6.78 14.59
N ASP A 228 2.75 5.50 14.63
CA ASP A 228 1.93 4.40 15.17
C ASP A 228 2.21 4.14 16.66
N ASN A 229 2.91 5.06 17.32
CA ASN A 229 3.17 5.10 18.76
C ASN A 229 4.01 3.94 19.33
N HIS A 230 4.67 3.12 18.52
CA HIS A 230 5.50 2.02 19.01
C HIS A 230 6.64 2.50 19.92
N TYR A 231 7.13 3.74 19.72
CA TYR A 231 8.15 4.39 20.57
C TYR A 231 7.73 4.56 22.04
N GLN A 232 6.43 4.53 22.32
CA GLN A 232 5.95 4.63 23.71
C GLN A 232 6.29 3.36 24.51
N VAL A 233 6.29 2.21 23.87
CA VAL A 233 6.50 0.90 24.48
C VAL A 233 7.88 0.30 24.19
N ALA A 234 8.54 0.65 23.09
CA ALA A 234 9.89 0.23 22.73
C ALA A 234 10.87 1.40 22.79
N LYS A 235 11.99 1.26 23.51
CA LYS A 235 12.92 2.37 23.77
C LYS A 235 14.25 2.25 23.03
N TYR A 236 14.50 1.14 22.38
CA TYR A 236 15.74 0.85 21.65
C TYR A 236 15.42 0.72 20.16
N TYR A 237 16.05 1.54 19.34
CA TYR A 237 15.89 1.55 17.88
C TYR A 237 17.26 1.39 17.23
N THR A 238 17.51 0.29 16.53
CA THR A 238 18.82 -0.05 15.97
C THR A 238 18.81 0.07 14.45
N LEU A 239 19.73 0.87 13.91
CA LEU A 239 19.82 1.19 12.48
C LEU A 239 20.42 0.01 11.68
N THR A 240 19.71 -1.08 11.60
CA THR A 240 20.13 -2.28 10.86
C THR A 240 19.97 -2.10 9.35
N GLU A 241 18.96 -1.34 8.92
CA GLU A 241 18.61 -1.12 7.49
C GLU A 241 18.60 -2.42 6.70
N HIS A 242 18.09 -3.47 7.32
CA HIS A 242 18.13 -4.83 6.79
C HIS A 242 17.13 -5.08 5.65
N LEU A 243 16.16 -4.20 5.49
CA LEU A 243 15.17 -4.21 4.42
C LEU A 243 14.86 -2.78 3.94
N ILE A 244 14.66 -2.63 2.65
CA ILE A 244 14.02 -1.46 2.04
C ILE A 244 12.87 -2.02 1.21
N VAL A 245 11.69 -2.07 1.80
CA VAL A 245 10.50 -2.70 1.19
C VAL A 245 9.53 -1.59 0.77
N PRO A 246 9.32 -1.38 -0.53
CA PRO A 246 8.37 -0.36 -0.96
C PRO A 246 6.94 -0.77 -0.63
N GLU A 247 6.08 0.22 -0.65
CA GLU A 247 4.64 0.05 -0.54
C GLU A 247 3.99 0.12 -1.92
N MET A 248 2.78 -0.38 -2.03
CA MET A 248 2.01 -0.33 -3.27
C MET A 248 0.57 0.09 -2.99
N VAL A 249 0.03 0.95 -3.82
CA VAL A 249 -1.42 1.11 -3.92
C VAL A 249 -1.93 0.11 -4.95
N VAL A 250 -2.77 -0.80 -4.50
CA VAL A 250 -3.50 -1.73 -5.37
C VAL A 250 -4.94 -1.27 -5.55
N PHE A 251 -5.47 -1.53 -6.75
CA PHE A 251 -6.88 -1.27 -7.07
C PHE A 251 -7.62 -2.59 -7.23
N SER A 252 -8.85 -2.67 -6.75
CA SER A 252 -9.75 -3.81 -6.93
C SER A 252 -10.06 -4.04 -8.41
N LYS A 253 -9.70 -5.17 -8.99
CA LYS A 253 -9.99 -5.49 -10.40
C LYS A 253 -11.49 -5.59 -10.68
N PRO A 254 -12.35 -6.15 -9.80
CA PRO A 254 -13.79 -6.10 -9.94
C PRO A 254 -14.39 -4.69 -10.05
N ILE A 255 -13.84 -3.70 -9.31
CA ILE A 255 -14.28 -2.31 -9.39
C ILE A 255 -13.64 -1.62 -10.60
N TRP A 256 -12.35 -1.85 -10.87
CA TRP A 256 -11.62 -1.35 -12.02
C TRP A 256 -12.33 -1.63 -13.34
N ASN A 257 -12.86 -2.83 -13.50
CA ASN A 257 -13.57 -3.24 -14.71
C ASN A 257 -14.92 -2.53 -14.92
N LYS A 258 -15.42 -1.81 -13.91
CA LYS A 258 -16.63 -0.96 -14.01
C LYS A 258 -16.30 0.47 -14.45
N LEU A 259 -15.03 0.86 -14.40
CA LEU A 259 -14.58 2.17 -14.85
C LEU A 259 -14.49 2.21 -16.38
N SER A 260 -14.77 3.37 -16.97
CA SER A 260 -14.50 3.61 -18.39
C SER A 260 -12.99 3.56 -18.67
N LYS A 261 -12.60 3.42 -19.92
CA LYS A 261 -11.18 3.43 -20.30
C LYS A 261 -10.52 4.77 -19.99
N GLU A 262 -11.26 5.85 -20.14
CA GLU A 262 -10.84 7.21 -19.81
C GLU A 262 -10.61 7.36 -18.31
N ASP A 263 -11.51 6.83 -17.49
CA ASP A 263 -11.37 6.84 -16.02
C ASP A 263 -10.20 5.98 -15.58
N GLN A 264 -10.02 4.79 -16.17
CA GLN A 264 -8.87 3.94 -15.91
C GLN A 264 -7.56 4.66 -16.21
N ALA A 265 -7.46 5.33 -17.35
CA ALA A 265 -6.29 6.11 -17.74
C ALA A 265 -6.04 7.30 -16.79
N LEU A 266 -7.10 7.98 -16.36
CA LEU A 266 -7.01 9.08 -15.39
C LEU A 266 -6.52 8.59 -14.04
N VAL A 267 -7.07 7.49 -13.51
CA VAL A 267 -6.65 6.91 -12.23
C VAL A 267 -5.19 6.46 -12.28
N LEU A 268 -4.73 5.85 -13.39
CA LEU A 268 -3.31 5.49 -13.57
C LEU A 268 -2.40 6.72 -13.57
N LYS A 269 -2.82 7.79 -14.26
CA LYS A 269 -2.06 9.05 -14.29
C LYS A 269 -1.95 9.64 -12.88
N LEU A 270 -3.07 9.81 -12.19
CA LEU A 270 -3.11 10.37 -10.84
C LEU A 270 -2.38 9.49 -9.82
N GLY A 271 -2.40 8.17 -9.99
CA GLY A 271 -1.59 7.26 -9.16
C GLY A 271 -0.09 7.51 -9.29
N ARG A 272 0.42 7.76 -10.51
CA ARG A 272 1.83 8.13 -10.72
C ARG A 272 2.18 9.50 -10.10
N GLU A 273 1.28 10.46 -10.19
CA GLU A 273 1.45 11.77 -9.57
C GLU A 273 1.45 11.64 -8.04
N ALA A 274 0.55 10.81 -7.47
CA ALA A 274 0.51 10.48 -6.05
C ALA A 274 1.82 9.82 -5.57
N GLN A 275 2.43 8.92 -6.36
CA GLN A 275 3.74 8.33 -6.06
C GLN A 275 4.82 9.41 -5.89
N MET A 276 4.85 10.40 -6.79
CA MET A 276 5.86 11.46 -6.73
C MET A 276 5.59 12.47 -5.61
N ASN A 277 4.32 12.70 -5.27
CA ASN A 277 3.93 13.55 -4.16
C ASN A 277 4.23 12.88 -2.81
N GLU A 278 3.87 11.61 -2.67
CA GLU A 278 4.13 10.81 -1.46
C GLU A 278 5.62 10.83 -1.08
N ARG A 279 6.52 10.66 -2.06
CA ARG A 279 7.97 10.68 -1.84
C ARG A 279 8.46 11.97 -1.18
N LYS A 280 7.91 13.12 -1.58
CA LYS A 280 8.25 14.41 -0.96
C LYS A 280 7.76 14.48 0.49
N LEU A 281 6.52 14.02 0.69
CA LEU A 281 5.93 13.95 2.03
C LEU A 281 6.71 12.98 2.92
N TRP A 282 7.19 11.87 2.34
CA TRP A 282 8.00 10.87 3.05
C TRP A 282 9.29 11.47 3.61
N ASP A 283 10.07 12.15 2.76
CA ASP A 283 11.35 12.74 3.17
C ASP A 283 11.18 13.75 4.33
N GLU A 284 10.12 14.56 4.29
CA GLU A 284 9.78 15.47 5.38
C GLU A 284 9.32 14.73 6.65
N TYR A 285 8.56 13.66 6.47
CA TYR A 285 7.96 12.92 7.58
C TYR A 285 9.01 12.08 8.32
N GLU A 286 9.96 11.50 7.59
CA GLU A 286 11.10 10.78 8.16
C GLU A 286 11.97 11.69 9.02
N ALA A 287 12.26 12.92 8.54
CA ALA A 287 12.98 13.91 9.32
C ALA A 287 12.23 14.29 10.62
N LYS A 288 10.90 14.46 10.56
CA LYS A 288 10.05 14.69 11.75
C LYS A 288 10.08 13.51 12.72
N ALA A 289 10.05 12.28 12.20
CA ALA A 289 10.13 11.07 13.03
C ALA A 289 11.45 10.96 13.77
N LEU A 290 12.57 11.20 13.11
CA LEU A 290 13.90 11.18 13.74
C LEU A 290 14.02 12.27 14.83
N ALA A 291 13.50 13.46 14.58
CA ALA A 291 13.45 14.52 15.58
C ALA A 291 12.60 14.11 16.79
N LYS A 292 11.43 13.52 16.56
CA LYS A 292 10.53 13.03 17.63
C LYS A 292 11.15 11.91 18.44
N MET A 293 11.86 10.98 17.80
CA MET A 293 12.60 9.91 18.50
C MET A 293 13.61 10.51 19.47
N LYS A 294 14.37 11.50 19.04
CA LYS A 294 15.35 12.20 19.90
C LYS A 294 14.66 12.91 21.08
N GLU A 295 13.58 13.65 20.83
CA GLU A 295 12.78 14.31 21.85
C GLU A 295 12.22 13.33 22.89
N ALA A 296 11.74 12.16 22.42
CA ALA A 296 11.16 11.11 23.26
C ALA A 296 12.22 10.28 24.02
N GLY A 297 13.51 10.59 23.87
CA GLY A 297 14.61 9.88 24.54
C GLY A 297 14.80 8.46 24.04
N ILE A 298 14.46 8.19 22.78
CA ILE A 298 14.69 6.88 22.18
C ILE A 298 16.20 6.66 22.00
N GLN A 299 16.69 5.53 22.46
CA GLN A 299 18.08 5.15 22.24
C GLN A 299 18.24 4.63 20.81
N VAL A 300 18.69 5.51 19.91
CA VAL A 300 19.04 5.14 18.54
C VAL A 300 20.45 4.53 18.55
N VAL A 301 20.58 3.30 18.09
CA VAL A 301 21.81 2.51 18.11
C VAL A 301 22.30 2.33 16.67
N PRO A 302 23.44 2.92 16.29
CA PRO A 302 24.04 2.64 15.00
C PRO A 302 24.66 1.24 14.99
N VAL A 303 24.57 0.54 13.86
CA VAL A 303 25.33 -0.69 13.62
C VAL A 303 26.61 -0.32 12.89
N ALA A 304 27.74 -0.51 13.58
CA ALA A 304 29.05 -0.13 13.04
C ALA A 304 29.48 -1.02 11.86
N ASP A 305 29.13 -2.30 11.90
CA ASP A 305 29.41 -3.28 10.85
C ASP A 305 28.15 -4.11 10.55
N LYS A 306 27.59 -3.93 9.36
CA LYS A 306 26.42 -4.68 8.88
C LYS A 306 26.78 -6.05 8.31
N LYS A 307 28.07 -6.33 8.06
CA LYS A 307 28.47 -7.57 7.42
C LYS A 307 28.05 -8.84 8.18
N PRO A 308 28.13 -8.93 9.52
CA PRO A 308 27.61 -10.09 10.24
C PRO A 308 26.11 -10.32 10.01
N PHE A 309 25.31 -9.26 9.90
CA PHE A 309 23.87 -9.36 9.60
C PHE A 309 23.63 -9.83 8.15
N GLN A 310 24.40 -9.31 7.19
CA GLN A 310 24.36 -9.75 5.79
C GLN A 310 24.79 -11.21 5.62
N ASP A 311 25.84 -11.63 6.32
CA ASP A 311 26.33 -13.02 6.26
C ASP A 311 25.31 -13.99 6.89
N ALA A 312 24.63 -13.59 7.96
CA ALA A 312 23.64 -14.43 8.62
C ALA A 312 22.42 -14.73 7.74
N VAL A 313 22.03 -13.81 6.87
CA VAL A 313 20.84 -14.03 6.00
C VAL A 313 21.15 -14.75 4.69
N LYS A 314 22.40 -15.23 4.48
CA LYS A 314 22.73 -16.06 3.30
C LYS A 314 21.80 -17.25 3.08
N PRO A 315 21.37 -18.00 4.11
CA PRO A 315 20.40 -19.09 3.90
C PRO A 315 19.07 -18.63 3.33
N VAL A 316 18.65 -17.38 3.62
CA VAL A 316 17.41 -16.78 3.03
C VAL A 316 17.64 -16.54 1.53
N TRP A 317 18.79 -16.00 1.17
CA TRP A 317 19.18 -15.82 -0.23
C TRP A 317 19.26 -17.14 -0.99
N GLU A 318 19.90 -18.15 -0.41
CA GLU A 318 20.01 -19.49 -1.00
C GLU A 318 18.63 -20.11 -1.26
N LYS A 319 17.69 -19.93 -0.34
CA LYS A 319 16.33 -20.48 -0.44
C LYS A 319 15.45 -19.72 -1.43
N TYR A 320 15.50 -18.40 -1.48
CA TYR A 320 14.52 -17.59 -2.21
C TYR A 320 15.06 -16.94 -3.48
N ALA A 321 16.32 -16.51 -3.52
CA ALA A 321 16.91 -15.75 -4.63
C ALA A 321 16.96 -16.51 -5.97
N PRO A 322 17.14 -17.85 -6.02
CA PRO A 322 17.20 -18.56 -7.30
C PRO A 322 16.00 -18.34 -8.21
N LYS A 323 14.82 -18.12 -7.62
CA LYS A 323 13.58 -17.83 -8.37
C LYS A 323 13.58 -16.45 -9.03
N PHE A 324 14.46 -15.54 -8.59
CA PHE A 324 14.52 -14.14 -8.99
C PHE A 324 15.89 -13.75 -9.57
N ALA A 325 16.73 -14.71 -9.94
CA ALA A 325 18.12 -14.47 -10.29
C ALA A 325 18.32 -13.38 -11.37
N ASP A 326 17.51 -13.40 -12.44
CA ASP A 326 17.54 -12.38 -13.47
C ASP A 326 17.09 -11.01 -12.96
N MET A 327 15.97 -10.96 -12.25
CA MET A 327 15.45 -9.72 -11.68
C MET A 327 16.44 -9.09 -10.69
N ILE A 328 17.05 -9.90 -9.81
CA ILE A 328 18.09 -9.44 -8.87
C ILE A 328 19.26 -8.82 -9.62
N LYS A 329 19.77 -9.47 -10.67
CA LYS A 329 20.86 -8.94 -11.49
C LYS A 329 20.50 -7.59 -12.11
N ARG A 330 19.28 -7.47 -12.63
CA ARG A 330 18.77 -6.20 -13.20
C ARG A 330 18.68 -5.11 -12.14
N ILE A 331 18.14 -5.42 -10.94
CA ILE A 331 18.04 -4.49 -9.81
C ILE A 331 19.42 -4.01 -9.39
N GLN A 332 20.38 -4.92 -9.23
CA GLN A 332 21.74 -4.58 -8.81
C GLN A 332 22.50 -3.74 -9.85
N ALA A 333 22.13 -3.82 -11.12
CA ALA A 333 22.69 -3.01 -12.19
C ALA A 333 22.18 -1.57 -12.23
N VAL A 334 21.08 -1.27 -11.53
CA VAL A 334 20.55 0.11 -11.41
C VAL A 334 21.51 0.93 -10.54
N PRO A 335 22.04 2.08 -11.06
CA PRO A 335 23.06 2.88 -10.40
C PRO A 335 22.57 3.58 -9.12
#